data_3975af589f059b6699a8d5ff7fca2ac3
#
_entry.id   3975af589f059b6699a8d5ff7fca2ac3
#
_cell.length_a   1.000
_cell.length_b   1.000
_cell.length_c   1.000
_cell.angle_alpha   90.00
_cell.angle_beta   90.00
_cell.angle_gamma   90.00
#
_symmetry.space_group_name_H-M   'P 1'
#
loop_
_entity.id
_entity.type
_entity.pdbx_description
1 polymer ?
#
loop_
_entity_poly.entity_id
_entity_poly.type
_entity_poly.pdbx_seq_one_letter_code
_entity_poly.pdbx_strand_id
1 'polypeptide(L)'
;MAGLLGHIAAQAGQLLNVAATAEKVGTNRETTESHLRLLEDLFLAVRLPAWGKSLRSRVSAKPKVHVVDSGLAARLLRLTPEKVTGIDPTSLTDFGHLLETFVVGELRKQASWLDDPVTLGHWRTSDGAEVDLVVEYDDGRVVAFEVKASERAPGKDFRGLAQLRDLLGERFIGGVMLTTGTRSYTYEERLHVMPIDRLWTPVPV
;
A
#
# COMPACT_ATOMS: atom_id res chain seq x y z
N MET A 1 17.49 5.49 -16.25
CA MET A 1 16.06 5.87 -16.02
C MET A 1 15.11 4.69 -16.28
N ALA A 2 14.96 4.15 -17.51
CA ALA A 2 14.02 3.05 -17.79
C ALA A 2 14.25 1.81 -16.91
N GLY A 3 15.52 1.40 -16.68
CA GLY A 3 15.85 0.29 -15.78
C GLY A 3 15.45 0.54 -14.33
N LEU A 4 15.58 1.78 -13.83
CA LEU A 4 15.14 2.15 -12.48
C LEU A 4 13.62 2.05 -12.34
N LEU A 5 12.85 2.59 -13.30
CA LEU A 5 11.38 2.52 -13.25
C LEU A 5 10.90 1.05 -13.30
N GLY A 6 11.52 0.21 -14.13
CA GLY A 6 11.24 -1.23 -14.16
C GLY A 6 11.54 -1.92 -12.82
N HIS A 7 12.66 -1.55 -12.18
CA HIS A 7 13.01 -2.06 -10.85
C HIS A 7 12.01 -1.59 -9.78
N ILE A 8 11.58 -0.32 -9.81
CA ILE A 8 10.56 0.21 -8.92
C ILE A 8 9.21 -0.49 -9.12
N ALA A 9 8.83 -0.81 -10.36
CA ALA A 9 7.63 -1.60 -10.61
C ALA A 9 7.71 -3.00 -9.97
N ALA A 10 8.86 -3.66 -10.05
CA ALA A 10 9.10 -4.95 -9.39
C ALA A 10 9.18 -4.87 -7.85
N GLN A 11 9.38 -3.68 -7.30
CA GLN A 11 9.42 -3.41 -5.86
C GLN A 11 8.15 -2.69 -5.35
N ALA A 12 7.12 -2.57 -6.19
CA ALA A 12 5.89 -1.88 -5.83
C ALA A 12 5.26 -2.52 -4.57
N GLY A 13 4.79 -1.70 -3.64
CA GLY A 13 4.27 -2.14 -2.34
C GLY A 13 5.35 -2.58 -1.33
N GLN A 14 6.63 -2.55 -1.68
CA GLN A 14 7.71 -3.00 -0.79
C GLN A 14 8.49 -1.82 -0.19
N LEU A 15 9.18 -2.11 0.93
CA LEU A 15 10.05 -1.13 1.58
C LEU A 15 11.23 -0.75 0.68
N LEU A 16 11.34 0.53 0.39
CA LEU A 16 12.41 1.06 -0.47
C LEU A 16 13.79 0.99 0.24
N ASN A 17 14.72 0.30 -0.41
CA ASN A 17 16.13 0.31 -0.02
C ASN A 17 16.96 0.92 -1.15
N VAL A 18 17.26 2.22 -1.04
CA VAL A 18 17.98 2.96 -2.09
C VAL A 18 19.35 2.39 -2.40
N ALA A 19 20.08 1.87 -1.39
CA ALA A 19 21.40 1.27 -1.62
C ALA A 19 21.31 -0.04 -2.44
N ALA A 20 20.38 -0.93 -2.08
CA ALA A 20 20.13 -2.15 -2.83
C ALA A 20 19.59 -1.85 -4.24
N THR A 21 18.73 -0.84 -4.37
CA THR A 21 18.24 -0.36 -5.67
C THR A 21 19.39 0.13 -6.55
N ALA A 22 20.30 0.95 -5.98
CA ALA A 22 21.48 1.47 -6.69
C ALA A 22 22.35 0.33 -7.25
N GLU A 23 22.64 -0.66 -6.43
CA GLU A 23 23.39 -1.86 -6.84
C GLU A 23 22.70 -2.58 -8.02
N LYS A 24 21.39 -2.82 -7.92
CA LYS A 24 20.60 -3.53 -8.94
C LYS A 24 20.54 -2.80 -10.28
N VAL A 25 20.49 -1.46 -10.26
CA VAL A 25 20.42 -0.65 -11.50
C VAL A 25 21.80 -0.18 -11.99
N GLY A 26 22.89 -0.59 -11.32
CA GLY A 26 24.27 -0.27 -11.73
C GLY A 26 24.64 1.19 -11.55
N THR A 27 24.16 1.85 -10.48
CA THR A 27 24.44 3.24 -10.17
C THR A 27 24.92 3.40 -8.73
N ASN A 28 25.25 4.61 -8.30
CA ASN A 28 25.51 4.91 -6.89
C ASN A 28 24.23 5.39 -6.18
N ARG A 29 24.27 5.40 -4.85
CA ARG A 29 23.13 5.78 -4.00
C ARG A 29 22.63 7.20 -4.28
N GLU A 30 23.53 8.16 -4.46
CA GLU A 30 23.19 9.57 -4.67
C GLU A 30 22.48 9.78 -6.01
N THR A 31 23.02 9.20 -7.09
CA THR A 31 22.38 9.20 -8.41
C THR A 31 21.02 8.51 -8.39
N THR A 32 20.92 7.38 -7.70
CA THR A 32 19.63 6.66 -7.57
C THR A 32 18.61 7.51 -6.83
N GLU A 33 19.00 8.16 -5.73
CA GLU A 33 18.10 9.05 -4.98
C GLU A 33 17.64 10.25 -5.82
N SER A 34 18.55 10.86 -6.61
CA SER A 34 18.20 11.94 -7.53
C SER A 34 17.22 11.48 -8.62
N HIS A 35 17.43 10.29 -9.17
CA HIS A 35 16.52 9.74 -10.18
C HIS A 35 15.17 9.32 -9.58
N LEU A 36 15.13 8.85 -8.34
CA LEU A 36 13.87 8.56 -7.64
C LEU A 36 13.05 9.83 -7.44
N ARG A 37 13.68 10.93 -6.99
CA ARG A 37 13.03 12.25 -6.90
C ARG A 37 12.48 12.71 -8.24
N LEU A 38 13.25 12.54 -9.32
CA LEU A 38 12.77 12.89 -10.66
C LEU A 38 11.55 12.04 -11.07
N LEU A 39 11.52 10.75 -10.73
CA LEU A 39 10.33 9.92 -10.97
C LEU A 39 9.12 10.39 -10.14
N GLU A 40 9.34 10.88 -8.93
CA GLU A 40 8.29 11.48 -8.09
C GLU A 40 7.80 12.81 -8.68
N ASP A 41 8.70 13.69 -9.10
CA ASP A 41 8.38 14.99 -9.73
C ASP A 41 7.60 14.81 -11.04
N LEU A 42 7.85 13.72 -11.77
CA LEU A 42 7.12 13.33 -12.98
C LEU A 42 5.84 12.52 -12.71
N PHE A 43 5.45 12.34 -11.46
CA PHE A 43 4.30 11.54 -11.04
C PHE A 43 4.31 10.09 -11.56
N LEU A 44 5.49 9.49 -11.76
CA LEU A 44 5.64 8.09 -12.17
C LEU A 44 5.78 7.15 -10.97
N ALA A 45 6.34 7.64 -9.89
CA ALA A 45 6.50 6.90 -8.64
C ALA A 45 6.09 7.76 -7.44
N VAL A 46 5.84 7.11 -6.31
CA VAL A 46 5.55 7.78 -5.05
C VAL A 46 6.10 6.96 -3.90
N ARG A 47 6.63 7.64 -2.90
CA ARG A 47 7.00 7.05 -1.62
C ARG A 47 5.85 7.25 -0.63
N LEU A 48 5.34 6.14 -0.10
CA LEU A 48 4.40 6.14 1.02
C LEU A 48 5.23 6.10 2.31
N PRO A 49 5.25 7.16 3.12
CA PRO A 49 6.06 7.20 4.33
C PRO A 49 5.58 6.15 5.35
N ALA A 50 6.48 5.77 6.26
CA ALA A 50 6.06 4.98 7.41
C ALA A 50 5.20 5.84 8.33
N TRP A 51 4.06 5.28 8.78
CA TRP A 51 3.24 5.87 9.81
C TRP A 51 3.73 5.45 11.20
N GLY A 52 3.64 6.35 12.19
CA GLY A 52 4.02 6.06 13.57
C GLY A 52 3.50 7.11 14.54
N LYS A 53 3.41 6.76 15.83
CA LYS A 53 2.88 7.64 16.88
C LYS A 53 3.65 8.95 17.07
N SER A 54 4.92 9.02 16.62
CA SER A 54 5.74 10.22 16.72
C SER A 54 6.36 10.57 15.38
N LEU A 55 6.62 11.86 15.14
CA LEU A 55 7.33 12.33 13.96
C LEU A 55 8.70 11.65 13.81
N ARG A 56 9.40 11.40 14.93
CA ARG A 56 10.69 10.72 14.93
C ARG A 56 10.60 9.29 14.40
N SER A 57 9.57 8.53 14.79
CA SER A 57 9.36 7.16 14.29
C SER A 57 9.00 7.14 12.81
N ARG A 58 8.26 8.13 12.33
CA ARG A 58 7.89 8.28 10.90
C ARG A 58 9.13 8.56 10.03
N VAL A 59 10.03 9.42 10.48
CA VAL A 59 11.22 9.85 9.71
C VAL A 59 12.31 8.76 9.64
N SER A 60 12.44 7.93 10.68
CA SER A 60 13.51 6.91 10.77
C SER A 60 13.20 5.60 10.04
N ALA A 61 11.94 5.34 9.70
CA ALA A 61 11.53 4.11 9.04
C ALA A 61 11.56 4.27 7.49
N LYS A 62 11.82 3.15 6.80
CA LYS A 62 11.85 3.14 5.33
C LYS A 62 10.45 3.32 4.76
N PRO A 63 10.25 4.16 3.73
CA PRO A 63 8.98 4.23 3.03
C PRO A 63 8.74 2.98 2.18
N LYS A 64 7.48 2.68 1.88
CA LYS A 64 7.11 1.83 0.73
C LYS A 64 7.19 2.66 -0.56
N VAL A 65 7.45 2.00 -1.69
CA VAL A 65 7.44 2.63 -3.01
C VAL A 65 6.31 2.07 -3.86
N HIS A 66 5.63 2.94 -4.60
CA HIS A 66 4.56 2.57 -5.51
C HIS A 66 4.76 3.26 -6.87
N VAL A 67 4.39 2.58 -7.96
CA VAL A 67 4.22 3.21 -9.28
C VAL A 67 2.84 3.85 -9.31
N VAL A 68 2.73 5.11 -9.75
CA VAL A 68 1.46 5.85 -9.71
C VAL A 68 0.41 5.23 -10.61
N ASP A 69 0.81 4.75 -11.79
CA ASP A 69 -0.05 4.07 -12.75
C ASP A 69 0.17 2.55 -12.68
N SER A 70 -0.83 1.82 -12.15
CA SER A 70 -0.78 0.37 -12.02
C SER A 70 -0.78 -0.36 -13.37
N GLY A 71 -1.37 0.23 -14.42
CA GLY A 71 -1.31 -0.29 -15.79
C GLY A 71 0.11 -0.22 -16.36
N LEU A 72 0.82 0.90 -16.12
CA LEU A 72 2.23 1.02 -16.45
C LEU A 72 3.06 -0.02 -15.69
N ALA A 73 2.82 -0.20 -14.40
CA ALA A 73 3.51 -1.20 -13.60
C ALA A 73 3.26 -2.62 -14.14
N ALA A 74 2.02 -2.99 -14.43
CA ALA A 74 1.66 -4.27 -15.04
C ALA A 74 2.40 -4.50 -16.37
N ARG A 75 2.48 -3.46 -17.21
CA ARG A 75 3.18 -3.52 -18.48
C ARG A 75 4.69 -3.74 -18.32
N LEU A 76 5.32 -3.05 -17.36
CA LEU A 76 6.74 -3.21 -17.05
C LEU A 76 7.07 -4.60 -16.50
N LEU A 77 6.18 -5.16 -15.67
CA LEU A 77 6.28 -6.51 -15.12
C LEU A 77 5.90 -7.61 -16.13
N ARG A 78 5.38 -7.24 -17.31
CA ARG A 78 4.81 -8.18 -18.29
C ARG A 78 3.72 -9.06 -17.67
N LEU A 79 2.98 -8.51 -16.73
CA LEU A 79 1.87 -9.18 -16.08
C LEU A 79 0.64 -9.05 -16.98
N THR A 80 0.09 -10.19 -17.40
CA THR A 80 -1.11 -10.25 -18.25
C THR A 80 -2.22 -11.01 -17.51
N PRO A 81 -3.51 -10.82 -17.89
CA PRO A 81 -4.62 -11.56 -17.31
C PRO A 81 -4.40 -13.08 -17.34
N GLU A 82 -3.84 -13.60 -18.45
CA GLU A 82 -3.59 -15.02 -18.64
C GLU A 82 -2.56 -15.56 -17.65
N LYS A 83 -1.54 -14.77 -17.31
CA LYS A 83 -0.54 -15.14 -16.29
C LYS A 83 -1.12 -15.18 -14.90
N VAL A 84 -2.00 -14.23 -14.56
CA VAL A 84 -2.67 -14.18 -13.26
C VAL A 84 -3.65 -15.35 -13.11
N THR A 85 -4.43 -15.65 -14.14
CA THR A 85 -5.39 -16.77 -14.14
C THR A 85 -4.73 -18.14 -14.26
N GLY A 86 -3.52 -18.21 -14.82
CA GLY A 86 -2.72 -19.43 -14.99
C GLY A 86 -2.10 -19.98 -13.69
N ILE A 87 -2.33 -19.32 -12.55
CA ILE A 87 -1.88 -19.75 -11.20
C ILE A 87 -0.35 -19.93 -11.08
N ASP A 88 0.43 -19.15 -11.84
CA ASP A 88 1.88 -19.08 -11.62
C ASP A 88 2.20 -18.34 -10.32
N PRO A 89 2.91 -18.94 -9.35
CA PRO A 89 3.16 -18.34 -8.03
C PRO A 89 3.84 -16.97 -8.10
N THR A 90 4.78 -16.76 -9.03
CA THR A 90 5.47 -15.47 -9.21
C THR A 90 4.49 -14.41 -9.69
N SER A 91 3.69 -14.73 -10.71
CA SER A 91 2.66 -13.83 -11.22
C SER A 91 1.59 -13.49 -10.21
N LEU A 92 1.23 -14.43 -9.33
CA LEU A 92 0.27 -14.18 -8.23
C LEU A 92 0.87 -13.25 -7.16
N THR A 93 2.16 -13.38 -6.85
CA THR A 93 2.87 -12.47 -5.94
C THR A 93 2.95 -11.07 -6.53
N ASP A 94 3.37 -10.95 -7.79
CA ASP A 94 3.43 -9.68 -8.51
C ASP A 94 2.05 -9.02 -8.61
N PHE A 95 1.00 -9.81 -8.83
CA PHE A 95 -0.38 -9.33 -8.83
C PHE A 95 -0.81 -8.80 -7.46
N GLY A 96 -0.43 -9.48 -6.37
CA GLY A 96 -0.71 -9.00 -5.01
C GLY A 96 -0.12 -7.62 -4.75
N HIS A 97 1.15 -7.42 -5.07
CA HIS A 97 1.83 -6.12 -4.95
C HIS A 97 1.25 -5.05 -5.88
N LEU A 98 0.87 -5.44 -7.10
CA LEU A 98 0.22 -4.54 -8.04
C LEU A 98 -1.16 -4.10 -7.54
N LEU A 99 -1.94 -5.02 -6.97
CA LEU A 99 -3.25 -4.73 -6.40
C LEU A 99 -3.14 -3.80 -5.18
N GLU A 100 -2.19 -4.04 -4.29
CA GLU A 100 -1.88 -3.11 -3.18
C GLU A 100 -1.55 -1.72 -3.74
N THR A 101 -0.67 -1.64 -4.73
CA THR A 101 -0.27 -0.37 -5.37
C THR A 101 -1.46 0.35 -6.00
N PHE A 102 -2.34 -0.38 -6.67
CA PHE A 102 -3.59 0.15 -7.23
C PHE A 102 -4.50 0.74 -6.15
N VAL A 103 -4.78 -0.03 -5.09
CA VAL A 103 -5.66 0.40 -3.98
C VAL A 103 -5.07 1.60 -3.24
N VAL A 104 -3.78 1.58 -2.91
CA VAL A 104 -3.10 2.72 -2.27
C VAL A 104 -3.17 3.96 -3.17
N GLY A 105 -2.98 3.80 -4.48
CA GLY A 105 -3.11 4.87 -5.46
C GLY A 105 -4.52 5.48 -5.49
N GLU A 106 -5.57 4.65 -5.48
CA GLU A 106 -6.96 5.10 -5.47
C GLU A 106 -7.33 5.82 -4.17
N LEU A 107 -6.98 5.24 -3.02
CA LEU A 107 -7.23 5.87 -1.73
C LEU A 107 -6.47 7.19 -1.56
N ARG A 108 -5.25 7.30 -2.09
CA ARG A 108 -4.50 8.56 -2.10
C ARG A 108 -5.20 9.63 -2.95
N LYS A 109 -5.74 9.27 -4.11
CA LYS A 109 -6.54 10.19 -4.93
C LYS A 109 -7.80 10.64 -4.18
N GLN A 110 -8.52 9.70 -3.56
CA GLN A 110 -9.70 10.04 -2.77
C GLN A 110 -9.35 10.94 -1.58
N ALA A 111 -8.26 10.65 -0.86
CA ALA A 111 -7.78 11.49 0.23
C ALA A 111 -7.44 12.92 -0.20
N SER A 112 -7.01 13.12 -1.47
CA SER A 112 -6.61 14.45 -1.96
C SER A 112 -7.77 15.43 -2.20
N TRP A 113 -9.00 14.94 -2.22
CA TRP A 113 -10.20 15.79 -2.35
C TRP A 113 -11.13 15.73 -1.13
N LEU A 114 -10.67 15.19 0.00
CA LEU A 114 -11.38 15.32 1.27
C LEU A 114 -11.31 16.78 1.75
N ASP A 115 -12.39 17.26 2.35
CA ASP A 115 -12.41 18.59 2.97
C ASP A 115 -11.49 18.66 4.18
N ASP A 116 -11.42 17.58 4.96
CA ASP A 116 -10.50 17.44 6.10
C ASP A 116 -9.12 16.94 5.64
N PRO A 117 -8.03 17.63 5.98
CA PRO A 117 -6.68 17.15 5.71
C PRO A 117 -6.39 15.82 6.40
N VAL A 118 -5.69 14.94 5.70
CA VAL A 118 -5.28 13.65 6.24
C VAL A 118 -3.79 13.38 5.99
N THR A 119 -3.17 12.64 6.90
CA THR A 119 -1.81 12.11 6.73
C THR A 119 -1.89 10.64 6.34
N LEU A 120 -1.15 10.28 5.29
CA LEU A 120 -1.10 8.92 4.77
C LEU A 120 0.25 8.27 5.08
N GLY A 121 0.23 6.98 5.39
CA GLY A 121 1.46 6.20 5.60
C GLY A 121 1.16 4.71 5.66
N HIS A 122 2.18 3.88 5.63
CA HIS A 122 2.08 2.46 5.95
C HIS A 122 2.53 2.20 7.38
N TRP A 123 2.06 1.14 7.99
CA TRP A 123 2.49 0.76 9.34
C TRP A 123 3.09 -0.64 9.35
N ARG A 124 4.20 -0.80 10.08
CA ARG A 124 4.86 -2.09 10.24
C ARG A 124 5.59 -2.17 11.58
N THR A 125 5.53 -3.36 12.19
CA THR A 125 6.24 -3.69 13.42
C THR A 125 7.50 -4.50 13.14
N SER A 126 8.39 -4.59 14.12
CA SER A 126 9.61 -5.41 14.04
C SER A 126 9.32 -6.92 14.02
N ASP A 127 8.17 -7.35 14.54
CA ASP A 127 7.70 -8.74 14.56
C ASP A 127 6.87 -9.10 13.32
N GLY A 128 6.83 -8.21 12.32
CA GLY A 128 6.29 -8.47 10.99
C GLY A 128 4.77 -8.27 10.84
N ALA A 129 4.08 -7.66 11.81
CA ALA A 129 2.73 -7.17 11.57
C ALA A 129 2.78 -5.94 10.65
N GLU A 130 1.85 -5.84 9.70
CA GLU A 130 1.85 -4.82 8.67
C GLU A 130 0.43 -4.34 8.38
N VAL A 131 0.32 -3.06 7.98
CA VAL A 131 -0.88 -2.43 7.45
C VAL A 131 -0.46 -1.60 6.24
N ASP A 132 -1.09 -1.85 5.09
CA ASP A 132 -0.68 -1.31 3.80
C ASP A 132 -0.91 0.20 3.70
N LEU A 133 -2.03 0.68 4.23
CA LEU A 133 -2.32 2.12 4.29
C LEU A 133 -2.99 2.50 5.61
N VAL A 134 -2.45 3.53 6.24
CA VAL A 134 -3.01 4.22 7.40
C VAL A 134 -3.39 5.62 6.97
N VAL A 135 -4.62 6.02 7.25
CA VAL A 135 -5.16 7.37 7.04
C VAL A 135 -5.41 7.99 8.41
N GLU A 136 -4.65 9.01 8.76
CA GLU A 136 -4.79 9.74 10.02
C GLU A 136 -5.36 11.13 9.74
N TYR A 137 -6.48 11.43 10.37
CA TYR A 137 -7.11 12.76 10.37
C TYR A 137 -6.37 13.70 11.30
N ASP A 138 -6.51 15.01 11.11
CA ASP A 138 -5.88 16.04 11.95
C ASP A 138 -6.32 15.97 13.42
N ASP A 139 -7.50 15.47 13.72
CA ASP A 139 -7.98 15.20 15.07
C ASP A 139 -7.38 13.93 15.71
N GLY A 140 -6.53 13.23 14.98
CA GLY A 140 -5.84 12.02 15.41
C GLY A 140 -6.62 10.74 15.27
N ARG A 141 -7.85 10.77 14.73
CA ARG A 141 -8.59 9.54 14.35
C ARG A 141 -7.90 8.83 13.19
N VAL A 142 -7.97 7.50 13.20
CA VAL A 142 -7.27 6.65 12.22
C VAL A 142 -8.22 5.65 11.60
N VAL A 143 -8.15 5.55 10.27
CA VAL A 143 -8.68 4.44 9.47
C VAL A 143 -7.51 3.69 8.84
N ALA A 144 -7.58 2.37 8.77
CA ALA A 144 -6.52 1.53 8.26
C ALA A 144 -7.02 0.55 7.20
N PHE A 145 -6.18 0.28 6.19
CA PHE A 145 -6.53 -0.60 5.08
C PHE A 145 -5.43 -1.65 4.88
N GLU A 146 -5.85 -2.88 4.71
CA GLU A 146 -5.03 -4.01 4.29
C GLU A 146 -5.59 -4.57 2.99
N VAL A 147 -4.74 -4.98 2.06
CA VAL A 147 -5.14 -5.45 0.72
C VAL A 147 -4.75 -6.90 0.54
N LYS A 148 -5.68 -7.72 0.10
CA LYS A 148 -5.44 -9.14 -0.19
C LYS A 148 -5.95 -9.52 -1.57
N ALA A 149 -5.06 -10.05 -2.40
CA ALA A 149 -5.39 -10.61 -3.72
C ALA A 149 -6.03 -12.00 -3.58
N SER A 150 -7.06 -12.10 -2.75
CA SER A 150 -7.81 -13.33 -2.49
C SER A 150 -9.27 -13.00 -2.23
N GLU A 151 -10.15 -13.96 -2.51
CA GLU A 151 -11.59 -13.84 -2.20
C GLU A 151 -11.91 -13.99 -0.71
N ARG A 152 -11.01 -14.64 0.03
CA ARG A 152 -11.18 -14.93 1.46
C ARG A 152 -10.14 -14.21 2.28
N ALA A 153 -10.56 -13.72 3.44
CA ALA A 153 -9.71 -13.08 4.44
C ALA A 153 -9.62 -14.00 5.68
N PRO A 154 -8.64 -14.93 5.75
CA PRO A 154 -8.44 -15.74 6.94
C PRO A 154 -8.01 -14.87 8.13
N GLY A 155 -8.37 -15.28 9.36
CA GLY A 155 -8.14 -14.49 10.58
C GLY A 155 -6.69 -14.05 10.80
N LYS A 156 -5.72 -14.85 10.36
CA LYS A 156 -4.28 -14.48 10.46
C LYS A 156 -3.92 -13.20 9.70
N ASP A 157 -4.66 -12.87 8.64
CA ASP A 157 -4.40 -11.69 7.80
C ASP A 157 -4.83 -10.38 8.50
N PHE A 158 -5.71 -10.47 9.53
CA PHE A 158 -6.11 -9.32 10.34
C PHE A 158 -5.09 -8.92 11.41
N ARG A 159 -4.00 -9.68 11.57
CA ARG A 159 -3.00 -9.43 12.63
C ARG A 159 -2.55 -7.97 12.68
N GLY A 160 -2.22 -7.37 11.54
CA GLY A 160 -1.79 -5.97 11.47
C GLY A 160 -2.87 -5.00 11.92
N LEU A 161 -4.07 -5.14 11.35
CA LEU A 161 -5.21 -4.29 11.69
C LEU A 161 -5.62 -4.42 13.16
N ALA A 162 -5.65 -5.65 13.71
CA ALA A 162 -6.00 -5.90 15.11
C ALA A 162 -4.96 -5.29 16.06
N GLN A 163 -3.66 -5.48 15.79
CA GLN A 163 -2.61 -4.87 16.61
C GLN A 163 -2.64 -3.34 16.55
N LEU A 164 -2.92 -2.76 15.38
CA LEU A 164 -3.03 -1.31 15.24
C LEU A 164 -4.26 -0.76 15.99
N ARG A 165 -5.41 -1.46 15.91
CA ARG A 165 -6.63 -1.14 16.67
C ARG A 165 -6.33 -1.11 18.16
N ASP A 166 -5.73 -2.19 18.69
CA ASP A 166 -5.45 -2.35 20.12
C ASP A 166 -4.41 -1.30 20.60
N LEU A 167 -3.44 -0.94 19.73
CA LEU A 167 -2.45 0.09 19.99
C LEU A 167 -3.05 1.50 20.10
N LEU A 168 -4.07 1.81 19.30
CA LEU A 168 -4.67 3.15 19.17
C LEU A 168 -5.90 3.36 20.05
N GLY A 169 -6.58 2.28 20.46
CA GLY A 169 -7.80 2.37 21.27
C GLY A 169 -8.90 3.17 20.54
N GLU A 170 -9.43 4.19 21.21
CA GLU A 170 -10.53 5.03 20.68
C GLU A 170 -10.15 5.83 19.42
N ARG A 171 -8.87 6.07 19.19
CA ARG A 171 -8.41 6.75 17.96
C ARG A 171 -8.59 5.89 16.70
N PHE A 172 -8.64 4.57 16.84
CA PHE A 172 -8.88 3.67 15.72
C PHE A 172 -10.37 3.57 15.42
N ILE A 173 -10.84 4.24 14.38
CA ILE A 173 -12.26 4.27 14.03
C ILE A 173 -12.67 3.13 13.08
N GLY A 174 -11.74 2.52 12.37
CA GLY A 174 -12.02 1.37 11.53
C GLY A 174 -10.80 0.80 10.81
N GLY A 175 -10.82 -0.51 10.62
CA GLY A 175 -9.88 -1.25 9.76
C GLY A 175 -10.62 -2.03 8.70
N VAL A 176 -10.18 -1.90 7.45
CA VAL A 176 -10.83 -2.54 6.31
C VAL A 176 -9.83 -3.46 5.61
N MET A 177 -10.16 -4.73 5.54
CA MET A 177 -9.51 -5.70 4.65
C MET A 177 -10.19 -5.64 3.29
N LEU A 178 -9.49 -5.12 2.28
CA LEU A 178 -9.95 -5.06 0.91
C LEU A 178 -9.55 -6.35 0.17
N THR A 179 -10.52 -7.03 -0.44
CA THR A 179 -10.34 -8.34 -1.07
C THR A 179 -10.88 -8.36 -2.50
N THR A 180 -10.49 -9.36 -3.28
CA THR A 180 -11.08 -9.65 -4.61
C THR A 180 -12.41 -10.42 -4.51
N GLY A 181 -12.88 -10.72 -3.30
CA GLY A 181 -14.19 -11.33 -3.05
C GLY A 181 -15.35 -10.37 -3.31
N THR A 182 -16.57 -10.85 -3.16
CA THR A 182 -17.81 -10.08 -3.44
C THR A 182 -18.61 -9.72 -2.19
N ARG A 183 -18.16 -10.15 -1.01
CA ARG A 183 -18.93 -10.01 0.23
C ARG A 183 -18.35 -8.93 1.13
N SER A 184 -19.23 -8.07 1.67
CA SER A 184 -18.93 -7.17 2.78
C SER A 184 -19.46 -7.75 4.07
N TYR A 185 -18.63 -7.77 5.12
CA TYR A 185 -19.04 -8.21 6.46
C TYR A 185 -18.12 -7.64 7.54
N THR A 186 -18.62 -7.60 8.77
CA THR A 186 -17.80 -7.27 9.95
C THR A 186 -17.15 -8.55 10.46
N TYR A 187 -15.82 -8.53 10.56
CA TYR A 187 -15.03 -9.66 11.08
C TYR A 187 -14.98 -9.63 12.61
N GLU A 188 -14.61 -8.49 13.16
CA GLU A 188 -14.58 -8.17 14.60
C GLU A 188 -14.98 -6.71 14.80
N GLU A 189 -15.04 -6.26 16.07
CA GLU A 189 -15.31 -4.87 16.40
C GLU A 189 -14.34 -3.94 15.66
N ARG A 190 -14.89 -3.01 14.86
CA ARG A 190 -14.15 -2.04 14.03
C ARG A 190 -13.21 -2.67 12.97
N LEU A 191 -13.36 -3.96 12.65
CA LEU A 191 -12.64 -4.66 11.60
C LEU A 191 -13.63 -5.24 10.58
N HIS A 192 -13.46 -4.85 9.32
CA HIS A 192 -14.40 -5.16 8.25
C HIS A 192 -13.68 -5.79 7.05
N VAL A 193 -14.39 -6.63 6.33
CA VAL A 193 -13.99 -7.09 4.99
C VAL A 193 -14.87 -6.41 3.97
N MET A 194 -14.26 -5.90 2.91
CA MET A 194 -14.98 -5.29 1.80
C MET A 194 -14.36 -5.70 0.46
N PRO A 195 -15.18 -5.86 -0.57
CA PRO A 195 -14.69 -5.95 -1.94
C PRO A 195 -13.96 -4.66 -2.34
N ILE A 196 -12.94 -4.78 -3.20
CA ILE A 196 -12.19 -3.62 -3.70
C ILE A 196 -13.07 -2.64 -4.47
N ASP A 197 -14.13 -3.13 -5.16
CA ASP A 197 -15.06 -2.26 -5.90
C ASP A 197 -15.83 -1.28 -5.01
N ARG A 198 -15.87 -1.52 -3.69
CA ARG A 198 -16.47 -0.59 -2.72
C ARG A 198 -15.71 0.74 -2.60
N LEU A 199 -14.50 0.82 -3.10
CA LEU A 199 -13.77 2.09 -3.18
C LEU A 199 -14.49 3.14 -4.06
N TRP A 200 -15.35 2.71 -4.99
CA TRP A 200 -16.09 3.59 -5.91
C TRP A 200 -17.61 3.49 -5.79
N THR A 201 -18.10 2.55 -5.01
CA THR A 201 -19.54 2.36 -4.84
C THR A 201 -19.99 2.98 -3.53
N PRO A 202 -20.94 3.93 -3.54
CA PRO A 202 -21.49 4.48 -2.31
C PRO A 202 -22.04 3.35 -1.42
N VAL A 203 -21.74 3.42 -0.12
CA VAL A 203 -22.39 2.53 0.84
C VAL A 203 -23.86 2.93 0.89
N PRO A 204 -24.83 2.03 0.67
CA PRO A 204 -26.23 2.34 0.85
C PRO A 204 -26.44 2.84 2.28
N VAL A 205 -27.02 4.03 2.42
CA VAL A 205 -27.42 4.62 3.72
C VAL A 205 -28.65 3.89 4.23
#